data_ed59bae4c03dc19177eb92a225fa75fc
#
_entry.id   ed59bae4c03dc19177eb92a225fa75fc
#
_cell.length_a   1.000
_cell.length_b   1.000
_cell.length_c   1.000
_cell.angle_alpha   90.00
_cell.angle_beta   90.00
_cell.angle_gamma   90.00
#
_symmetry.space_group_name_H-M   'P 1'
#
loop_
_entity.id
_entity.type
_entity.pdbx_description
1 polymer ?
#
loop_
_entity_poly.entity_id
_entity_poly.type
_entity_poly.pdbx_seq_one_letter_code
_entity_poly.pdbx_strand_id
1 'polypeptide(L)'
;MTSLALRLGTAAALCAATLAAPVAAAETAFPKNAELHYIGPYGVPAVMTFNQNGGRYNVSADINVPLYKMRFSSSGSISGNRLQPARYSDTRKGRAYAGATFDYGSKTITYGKAGHTESLPLAGPTFDLFTLAWQLALNNGQLPANLHITNGKRVYPVRGMTRLPSARYNINGASIAVNRFRVQRGDDTIEYSFAPDFANIPALIKYTDDGKTYELKLRSGKIDGTPLQPPK
;
A
#
# COMPACT_ATOMS: atom_id res chain seq x y z
N MET A 1 -70.77 -40.65 -43.31
CA MET A 1 -69.70 -41.13 -42.49
C MET A 1 -68.69 -39.99 -42.42
N THR A 2 -68.79 -39.17 -41.39
CA THR A 2 -68.08 -37.87 -41.26
C THR A 2 -66.94 -38.02 -40.29
N SER A 3 -65.74 -37.83 -40.76
CA SER A 3 -64.48 -37.84 -39.97
C SER A 3 -64.16 -36.44 -39.44
N LEU A 4 -64.10 -36.29 -38.12
CA LEU A 4 -63.83 -35.11 -37.39
C LEU A 4 -62.32 -35.07 -37.09
N ALA A 5 -61.57 -34.13 -37.71
CA ALA A 5 -60.13 -33.90 -37.46
C ALA A 5 -59.95 -32.91 -36.32
N LEU A 6 -59.38 -33.35 -35.20
CA LEU A 6 -59.03 -32.57 -34.05
C LEU A 6 -57.62 -31.92 -34.27
N ARG A 7 -57.53 -30.58 -34.32
CA ARG A 7 -56.26 -29.85 -34.39
C ARG A 7 -55.80 -29.52 -32.98
N LEU A 8 -54.70 -30.15 -32.52
CA LEU A 8 -53.92 -29.71 -31.37
C LEU A 8 -53.07 -28.51 -31.71
N GLY A 9 -53.30 -27.39 -31.05
CA GLY A 9 -52.44 -26.22 -31.12
C GLY A 9 -51.39 -26.32 -30.02
N THR A 10 -50.10 -26.40 -30.39
CA THR A 10 -48.96 -26.34 -29.49
C THR A 10 -48.62 -24.88 -29.25
N ALA A 11 -48.82 -24.41 -28.01
CA ALA A 11 -48.33 -23.12 -27.56
C ALA A 11 -46.87 -23.26 -27.12
N ALA A 12 -45.95 -22.66 -27.88
CA ALA A 12 -44.53 -22.55 -27.51
C ALA A 12 -44.35 -21.36 -26.56
N ALA A 13 -44.06 -21.63 -25.30
CA ALA A 13 -43.64 -20.58 -24.35
C ALA A 13 -42.19 -20.24 -24.57
N LEU A 14 -41.90 -19.04 -25.05
CA LEU A 14 -40.54 -18.47 -25.11
C LEU A 14 -40.13 -17.99 -23.70
N CYS A 15 -39.29 -18.77 -23.02
CA CYS A 15 -38.59 -18.31 -21.82
C CYS A 15 -37.42 -17.42 -22.26
N ALA A 16 -37.55 -16.10 -22.14
CA ALA A 16 -36.43 -15.16 -22.28
C ALA A 16 -35.56 -15.24 -21.04
N ALA A 17 -34.43 -15.95 -21.14
CA ALA A 17 -33.38 -15.95 -20.11
C ALA A 17 -32.61 -14.63 -20.22
N THR A 18 -32.84 -13.71 -19.30
CA THR A 18 -32.02 -12.53 -19.14
C THR A 18 -30.68 -12.94 -18.57
N LEU A 19 -29.66 -13.02 -19.41
CA LEU A 19 -28.25 -13.13 -19.02
C LEU A 19 -27.84 -11.83 -18.35
N ALA A 20 -27.84 -11.80 -17.00
CA ALA A 20 -27.20 -10.75 -16.25
C ALA A 20 -25.68 -10.87 -16.49
N ALA A 21 -25.12 -10.00 -17.33
CA ALA A 21 -23.67 -9.89 -17.49
C ALA A 21 -23.06 -9.50 -16.12
N PRO A 22 -21.99 -10.18 -15.67
CA PRO A 22 -21.29 -9.78 -14.47
C PRO A 22 -20.78 -8.36 -14.68
N VAL A 23 -21.18 -7.43 -13.82
CA VAL A 23 -20.58 -6.10 -13.75
C VAL A 23 -19.13 -6.31 -13.33
N ALA A 24 -18.21 -6.25 -14.28
CA ALA A 24 -16.79 -6.23 -13.98
C ALA A 24 -16.54 -5.02 -13.06
N ALA A 25 -16.17 -5.28 -11.81
CA ALA A 25 -15.71 -4.21 -10.93
C ALA A 25 -14.56 -3.50 -11.65
N ALA A 26 -14.74 -2.21 -11.95
CA ALA A 26 -13.69 -1.42 -12.57
C ALA A 26 -12.46 -1.50 -11.68
N GLU A 27 -11.38 -2.06 -12.21
CA GLU A 27 -10.10 -2.11 -11.51
C GLU A 27 -9.68 -0.66 -11.28
N THR A 28 -9.75 -0.20 -10.04
CA THR A 28 -9.40 1.18 -9.69
C THR A 28 -7.93 1.37 -10.00
N ALA A 29 -7.63 2.25 -10.95
CA ALA A 29 -6.26 2.52 -11.38
C ALA A 29 -5.41 2.96 -10.19
N PHE A 30 -4.16 2.52 -10.15
CA PHE A 30 -3.21 2.93 -9.12
C PHE A 30 -3.05 4.46 -9.10
N PRO A 31 -3.12 5.12 -7.92
CA PRO A 31 -3.15 6.57 -7.81
C PRO A 31 -1.94 7.26 -8.46
N LYS A 32 -2.16 8.40 -9.12
CA LYS A 32 -1.07 9.31 -9.50
C LYS A 32 -0.65 10.16 -8.32
N ASN A 33 -1.62 10.60 -7.52
CA ASN A 33 -1.38 11.41 -6.33
C ASN A 33 -2.28 10.92 -5.20
N ALA A 34 -1.74 10.86 -4.00
CA ALA A 34 -2.52 10.62 -2.79
C ALA A 34 -2.02 11.51 -1.65
N GLU A 35 -2.95 12.01 -0.85
CA GLU A 35 -2.69 12.67 0.43
C GLU A 35 -3.57 11.99 1.47
N LEU A 36 -2.94 11.29 2.39
CA LEU A 36 -3.61 10.40 3.33
C LEU A 36 -3.33 10.87 4.75
N HIS A 37 -4.40 11.11 5.51
CA HIS A 37 -4.35 11.59 6.89
C HIS A 37 -4.53 10.42 7.85
N TYR A 38 -3.54 10.19 8.69
CA TYR A 38 -3.50 9.10 9.67
C TYR A 38 -3.55 9.64 11.09
N ILE A 39 -3.98 8.78 11.99
CA ILE A 39 -3.80 8.94 13.43
C ILE A 39 -2.87 7.84 13.91
N GLY A 40 -1.81 8.24 14.60
CA GLY A 40 -0.88 7.38 15.29
C GLY A 40 -1.26 7.13 16.75
N PRO A 41 -0.37 6.49 17.53
CA PRO A 41 -0.55 6.31 18.96
C PRO A 41 -0.81 7.66 19.67
N TYR A 42 -1.64 7.64 20.70
CA TYR A 42 -2.01 8.83 21.48
C TYR A 42 -2.64 9.97 20.67
N GLY A 43 -3.25 9.66 19.52
CA GLY A 43 -3.89 10.67 18.69
C GLY A 43 -2.93 11.52 17.85
N VAL A 44 -1.66 11.14 17.73
CA VAL A 44 -0.65 11.87 16.97
C VAL A 44 -1.02 11.90 15.49
N PRO A 45 -1.20 13.09 14.88
CA PRO A 45 -1.52 13.18 13.46
C PRO A 45 -0.29 12.87 12.59
N ALA A 46 -0.55 12.19 11.47
CA ALA A 46 0.44 11.95 10.45
C ALA A 46 -0.19 12.15 9.07
N VAL A 47 0.59 12.65 8.13
CA VAL A 47 0.19 12.81 6.73
C VAL A 47 1.17 12.04 5.85
N MET A 48 0.64 11.15 5.02
CA MET A 48 1.43 10.48 3.99
C MET A 48 1.02 11.01 2.62
N THR A 49 2.00 11.33 1.80
CA THR A 49 1.77 11.67 0.40
C THR A 49 2.43 10.63 -0.51
N PHE A 50 1.78 10.37 -1.63
CA PHE A 50 2.33 9.64 -2.76
C PHE A 50 2.13 10.48 -4.01
N ASN A 51 3.17 10.63 -4.82
CA ASN A 51 3.08 11.31 -6.10
C ASN A 51 3.88 10.53 -7.14
N GLN A 52 3.31 10.33 -8.32
CA GLN A 52 4.02 9.77 -9.46
C GLN A 52 3.87 10.66 -10.69
N ASN A 53 4.98 10.81 -11.41
CA ASN A 53 5.01 11.54 -12.67
C ASN A 53 6.20 11.07 -13.53
N GLY A 54 5.96 10.82 -14.84
CA GLY A 54 7.02 10.50 -15.80
C GLY A 54 7.88 9.28 -15.41
N GLY A 55 7.28 8.23 -14.82
CA GLY A 55 8.02 7.04 -14.38
C GLY A 55 8.85 7.25 -13.10
N ARG A 56 8.64 8.35 -12.38
CA ARG A 56 9.24 8.62 -11.06
C ARG A 56 8.16 8.68 -10.00
N TYR A 57 8.53 8.38 -8.75
CA TYR A 57 7.66 8.54 -7.60
C TYR A 57 8.35 9.25 -6.44
N ASN A 58 7.54 9.84 -5.58
CA ASN A 58 7.92 10.33 -4.27
C ASN A 58 6.88 9.88 -3.25
N VAL A 59 7.35 9.40 -2.12
CA VAL A 59 6.55 9.11 -0.92
C VAL A 59 7.08 9.97 0.21
N SER A 60 6.20 10.58 0.99
CA SER A 60 6.59 11.17 2.27
C SER A 60 5.60 10.80 3.36
N ALA A 61 6.09 10.73 4.60
CA ALA A 61 5.25 10.58 5.78
C ALA A 61 5.75 11.57 6.84
N ASP A 62 4.91 12.55 7.16
CA ASP A 62 5.15 13.54 8.19
C ASP A 62 4.36 13.17 9.45
N ILE A 63 5.06 12.93 10.56
CA ILE A 63 4.48 12.58 11.86
C ILE A 63 4.74 13.73 12.82
N ASN A 64 3.66 14.38 13.26
CA ASN A 64 3.74 15.60 14.06
C ASN A 64 3.51 15.29 15.56
N VAL A 65 4.53 14.72 16.22
CA VAL A 65 4.53 14.62 17.69
C VAL A 65 4.79 16.02 18.25
N PRO A 66 4.09 16.44 19.34
CA PRO A 66 4.39 17.70 19.99
C PRO A 66 5.89 17.82 20.32
N LEU A 67 6.51 18.93 19.92
CA LEU A 67 7.94 19.22 20.08
C LEU A 67 8.91 18.27 19.35
N TYR A 68 8.39 17.31 18.59
CA TYR A 68 9.21 16.31 17.89
C TYR A 68 8.63 15.94 16.52
N LYS A 69 9.04 16.68 15.50
CA LYS A 69 8.62 16.41 14.11
C LYS A 69 9.52 15.34 13.48
N MET A 70 8.89 14.31 12.91
CA MET A 70 9.56 13.29 12.11
C MET A 70 9.07 13.37 10.67
N ARG A 71 9.99 13.30 9.72
CA ARG A 71 9.68 13.20 8.31
C ARG A 71 10.45 12.05 7.70
N PHE A 72 9.73 11.15 7.08
CA PHE A 72 10.27 10.09 6.24
C PHE A 72 10.00 10.45 4.79
N SER A 73 10.97 10.23 3.93
CA SER A 73 10.77 10.43 2.48
C SER A 73 11.52 9.39 1.69
N SER A 74 10.92 8.95 0.60
CA SER A 74 11.51 8.04 -0.36
C SER A 74 11.21 8.51 -1.76
N SER A 75 12.17 8.37 -2.65
CA SER A 75 12.02 8.71 -4.07
C SER A 75 12.72 7.69 -4.93
N GLY A 76 12.23 7.52 -6.16
CA GLY A 76 12.78 6.57 -7.09
C GLY A 76 12.06 6.55 -8.43
N SER A 77 12.23 5.46 -9.15
CA SER A 77 11.57 5.21 -10.44
C SER A 77 10.47 4.16 -10.33
N ILE A 78 9.59 4.15 -11.33
CA ILE A 78 8.57 3.13 -11.54
C ILE A 78 8.92 2.41 -12.84
N SER A 79 9.05 1.10 -12.79
CA SER A 79 9.29 0.25 -13.95
C SER A 79 8.26 -0.87 -13.97
N GLY A 80 7.29 -0.77 -14.91
CA GLY A 80 6.13 -1.67 -14.92
C GLY A 80 5.34 -1.56 -13.61
N ASN A 81 5.21 -2.66 -12.89
CA ASN A 81 4.54 -2.75 -11.59
C ASN A 81 5.52 -2.72 -10.40
N ARG A 82 6.72 -2.17 -10.57
CA ARG A 82 7.76 -2.11 -9.54
C ARG A 82 8.18 -0.69 -9.24
N LEU A 83 8.09 -0.30 -7.98
CA LEU A 83 8.77 0.87 -7.44
C LEU A 83 10.24 0.51 -7.18
N GLN A 84 11.15 1.35 -7.61
CA GLN A 84 12.61 1.19 -7.40
C GLN A 84 13.11 2.39 -6.61
N PRO A 85 13.28 2.28 -5.28
CA PRO A 85 13.80 3.36 -4.46
C PRO A 85 15.20 3.75 -4.93
N ALA A 86 15.46 5.05 -5.10
CA ALA A 86 16.80 5.59 -5.30
C ALA A 86 17.35 6.17 -4.00
N ARG A 87 16.47 6.75 -3.18
CA ARG A 87 16.84 7.38 -1.92
C ARG A 87 15.73 7.26 -0.90
N TYR A 88 16.12 7.00 0.35
CA TYR A 88 15.28 7.07 1.54
C TYR A 88 15.93 7.98 2.58
N SER A 89 15.15 8.76 3.32
CA SER A 89 15.63 9.57 4.44
C SER A 89 14.65 9.57 5.61
N ASP A 90 15.20 9.49 6.82
CA ASP A 90 14.55 9.75 8.11
C ASP A 90 15.13 11.05 8.66
N THR A 91 14.27 12.06 8.80
CA THR A 91 14.62 13.38 9.32
C THR A 91 13.87 13.63 10.61
N ARG A 92 14.56 14.05 11.66
CA ARG A 92 14.01 14.30 12.99
C ARG A 92 14.36 15.69 13.47
N LYS A 93 13.38 16.48 13.90
CA LYS A 93 13.58 17.90 14.28
C LYS A 93 14.32 18.71 13.20
N GLY A 94 14.04 18.44 11.94
CA GLY A 94 14.68 19.10 10.80
C GLY A 94 16.11 18.66 10.50
N ARG A 95 16.66 17.66 11.21
CA ARG A 95 18.02 17.15 11.00
C ARG A 95 18.00 15.73 10.46
N ALA A 96 18.91 15.40 9.55
CA ALA A 96 19.10 14.03 9.07
C ALA A 96 19.39 13.11 10.27
N TYR A 97 18.66 12.00 10.35
CA TYR A 97 18.83 10.99 11.40
C TYR A 97 19.37 9.69 10.82
N ALA A 98 18.78 9.19 9.76
CA ALA A 98 19.19 7.98 9.06
C ALA A 98 18.76 8.05 7.59
N GLY A 99 19.33 7.21 6.74
CA GLY A 99 18.94 7.16 5.34
C GLY A 99 19.51 5.98 4.60
N ALA A 100 19.10 5.84 3.35
CA ALA A 100 19.65 4.86 2.43
C ALA A 100 19.70 5.43 1.01
N THR A 101 20.73 5.07 0.27
CA THR A 101 20.89 5.36 -1.16
C THR A 101 21.07 4.04 -1.89
N PHE A 102 20.36 3.87 -2.99
CA PHE A 102 20.32 2.64 -3.77
C PHE A 102 21.01 2.88 -5.11
N ASP A 103 22.09 2.21 -5.36
CA ASP A 103 22.80 2.23 -6.64
C ASP A 103 22.58 0.91 -7.36
N TYR A 104 21.73 0.92 -8.38
CA TYR A 104 21.42 -0.26 -9.18
C TYR A 104 22.51 -0.55 -10.21
N GLY A 105 23.35 0.42 -10.57
CA GLY A 105 24.47 0.24 -11.47
C GLY A 105 25.59 -0.59 -10.82
N SER A 106 26.01 -0.18 -9.63
CA SER A 106 26.99 -0.90 -8.82
C SER A 106 26.38 -2.05 -8.00
N LYS A 107 25.04 -2.18 -8.01
CA LYS A 107 24.27 -3.13 -7.21
C LYS A 107 24.59 -3.03 -5.71
N THR A 108 24.61 -1.81 -5.18
CA THR A 108 24.91 -1.55 -3.77
C THR A 108 23.82 -0.70 -3.12
N ILE A 109 23.64 -0.90 -1.81
CA ILE A 109 22.89 0.01 -0.94
C ILE A 109 23.86 0.58 0.10
N THR A 110 23.90 1.92 0.21
CA THR A 110 24.58 2.62 1.30
C THR A 110 23.53 3.13 2.27
N TYR A 111 23.63 2.76 3.54
CA TYR A 111 22.64 3.10 4.57
C TYR A 111 23.34 3.38 5.91
N GLY A 112 22.65 4.02 6.83
CA GLY A 112 23.16 4.26 8.17
C GLY A 112 22.54 5.48 8.83
N LYS A 113 22.96 5.73 10.08
CA LYS A 113 22.70 6.99 10.78
C LYS A 113 23.57 8.10 10.18
N ALA A 114 23.10 9.34 10.31
CA ALA A 114 23.89 10.50 9.90
C ALA A 114 25.30 10.47 10.52
N GLY A 115 26.32 10.55 9.67
CA GLY A 115 27.73 10.45 10.06
C GLY A 115 28.32 9.04 10.14
N HIS A 116 27.49 7.98 10.06
CA HIS A 116 27.97 6.58 10.07
C HIS A 116 27.17 5.77 9.05
N THR A 117 27.75 5.55 7.89
CA THR A 117 27.13 4.78 6.80
C THR A 117 27.92 3.51 6.51
N GLU A 118 27.20 2.50 6.12
CA GLU A 118 27.70 1.20 5.68
C GLU A 118 27.17 0.91 4.27
N SER A 119 27.85 0.03 3.54
CA SER A 119 27.43 -0.42 2.22
C SER A 119 27.31 -1.93 2.17
N LEU A 120 26.23 -2.42 1.54
CA LEU A 120 26.00 -3.83 1.28
C LEU A 120 25.63 -4.06 -0.19
N PRO A 121 25.87 -5.26 -0.73
CA PRO A 121 25.31 -5.64 -2.01
C PRO A 121 23.77 -5.61 -1.98
N LEU A 122 23.15 -5.11 -3.04
CA LEU A 122 21.71 -5.23 -3.29
C LEU A 122 21.43 -6.67 -3.74
N ALA A 123 21.20 -7.56 -2.78
CA ALA A 123 20.93 -8.99 -3.04
C ALA A 123 19.54 -9.25 -3.65
N GLY A 124 18.66 -8.25 -3.65
CA GLY A 124 17.30 -8.33 -4.18
C GLY A 124 16.57 -6.98 -4.08
N PRO A 125 15.28 -6.96 -4.42
CA PRO A 125 14.44 -5.78 -4.22
C PRO A 125 14.53 -5.32 -2.77
N THR A 126 14.82 -4.04 -2.55
CA THR A 126 14.94 -3.47 -1.20
C THR A 126 14.11 -2.21 -1.11
N PHE A 127 13.22 -2.13 -0.11
CA PHE A 127 12.32 -1.01 0.10
C PHE A 127 12.46 -0.45 1.51
N ASP A 128 12.10 0.80 1.67
CA ASP A 128 11.74 1.33 2.99
C ASP A 128 10.29 0.96 3.34
N LEU A 129 9.91 1.22 4.59
CA LEU A 129 8.61 0.87 5.15
C LEU A 129 7.42 1.45 4.36
N PHE A 130 7.53 2.70 3.93
CA PHE A 130 6.45 3.42 3.27
C PHE A 130 6.37 3.09 1.78
N THR A 131 7.51 2.98 1.12
CA THR A 131 7.55 2.53 -0.28
C THR A 131 7.06 1.10 -0.43
N LEU A 132 7.35 0.22 0.54
CA LEU A 132 6.80 -1.14 0.52
C LEU A 132 5.28 -1.15 0.64
N ALA A 133 4.69 -0.26 1.44
CA ALA A 133 3.23 -0.15 1.51
C ALA A 133 2.64 0.17 0.13
N TRP A 134 3.22 1.12 -0.59
CA TRP A 134 2.77 1.46 -1.95
C TRP A 134 3.09 0.38 -2.99
N GLN A 135 4.21 -0.33 -2.84
CA GLN A 135 4.52 -1.49 -3.69
C GLN A 135 3.50 -2.61 -3.52
N LEU A 136 3.09 -2.90 -2.29
CA LEU A 136 2.03 -3.89 -2.01
C LEU A 136 0.68 -3.42 -2.54
N ALA A 137 0.36 -2.13 -2.43
CA ALA A 137 -0.84 -1.54 -3.02
C ALA A 137 -0.87 -1.73 -4.54
N LEU A 138 0.24 -1.43 -5.23
CA LEU A 138 0.40 -1.57 -6.67
C LEU A 138 0.26 -3.03 -7.14
N ASN A 139 0.73 -3.98 -6.34
CA ASN A 139 0.75 -5.41 -6.67
C ASN A 139 -0.35 -6.22 -5.99
N ASN A 140 -1.44 -5.60 -5.55
CA ASN A 140 -2.55 -6.29 -4.87
C ASN A 140 -2.08 -7.22 -3.73
N GLY A 141 -1.08 -6.77 -2.97
CA GLY A 141 -0.54 -7.50 -1.82
C GLY A 141 0.47 -8.59 -2.17
N GLN A 142 1.01 -8.64 -3.38
CA GLN A 142 2.06 -9.60 -3.74
C GLN A 142 3.45 -9.04 -3.44
N LEU A 143 4.28 -9.83 -2.76
CA LEU A 143 5.68 -9.50 -2.49
C LEU A 143 6.60 -9.97 -3.63
N PRO A 144 7.61 -9.16 -3.99
CA PRO A 144 8.74 -9.64 -4.77
C PRO A 144 9.51 -10.74 -4.02
N ALA A 145 10.09 -11.69 -4.75
CA ALA A 145 11.01 -12.67 -4.17
C ALA A 145 12.30 -12.00 -3.65
N ASN A 146 12.92 -12.59 -2.65
CA ASN A 146 14.20 -12.13 -2.04
C ASN A 146 14.17 -10.66 -1.57
N LEU A 147 13.03 -10.26 -1.05
CA LEU A 147 12.79 -8.88 -0.59
C LEU A 147 13.60 -8.55 0.65
N HIS A 148 14.13 -7.32 0.70
CA HIS A 148 14.72 -6.71 1.88
C HIS A 148 13.97 -5.41 2.25
N ILE A 149 14.01 -5.07 3.53
CA ILE A 149 13.43 -3.82 4.04
C ILE A 149 14.52 -3.05 4.79
N THR A 150 14.61 -1.75 4.53
CA THR A 150 15.47 -0.85 5.29
C THR A 150 14.65 0.15 6.11
N ASN A 151 15.12 0.48 7.29
CA ASN A 151 14.67 1.63 8.08
C ASN A 151 15.71 2.77 8.06
N GLY A 152 16.64 2.72 7.11
CA GLY A 152 17.75 3.65 6.98
C GLY A 152 18.89 3.39 7.95
N LYS A 153 18.67 2.70 9.06
CA LYS A 153 19.70 2.32 10.04
C LYS A 153 20.27 0.93 9.77
N ARG A 154 19.46 0.05 9.21
CA ARG A 154 19.78 -1.37 8.95
C ARG A 154 19.00 -1.85 7.73
N VAL A 155 19.46 -2.96 7.16
CA VAL A 155 18.77 -3.71 6.11
C VAL A 155 18.41 -5.08 6.67
N TYR A 156 17.17 -5.49 6.48
CA TYR A 156 16.62 -6.74 7.00
C TYR A 156 16.09 -7.61 5.86
N PRO A 157 16.37 -8.91 5.83
CA PRO A 157 15.69 -9.81 4.92
C PRO A 157 14.23 -9.97 5.32
N VAL A 158 13.34 -10.08 4.33
CA VAL A 158 11.95 -10.48 4.55
C VAL A 158 11.89 -12.00 4.50
N ARG A 159 11.41 -12.61 5.59
CA ARG A 159 11.29 -14.07 5.72
C ARG A 159 9.99 -14.62 5.15
N GLY A 160 8.99 -13.76 4.96
CA GLY A 160 7.70 -14.13 4.39
C GLY A 160 6.60 -13.11 4.65
N MET A 161 5.46 -13.40 4.08
CA MET A 161 4.23 -12.62 4.29
C MET A 161 3.06 -13.58 4.51
N THR A 162 2.21 -13.24 5.46
CA THR A 162 0.97 -13.96 5.77
C THR A 162 -0.22 -13.04 5.53
N ARG A 163 -1.22 -13.52 4.81
CA ARG A 163 -2.52 -12.85 4.74
C ARG A 163 -3.27 -13.08 6.03
N LEU A 164 -3.74 -12.00 6.65
CA LEU A 164 -4.56 -12.04 7.86
C LEU A 164 -6.05 -12.01 7.48
N PRO A 165 -6.95 -12.41 8.39
CA PRO A 165 -8.38 -12.22 8.20
C PRO A 165 -8.70 -10.77 7.87
N SER A 166 -9.61 -10.55 6.93
CA SER A 166 -10.10 -9.22 6.57
C SER A 166 -10.74 -8.54 7.78
N ALA A 167 -10.69 -7.23 7.81
CA ALA A 167 -11.28 -6.41 8.86
C ALA A 167 -12.07 -5.24 8.26
N ARG A 168 -12.72 -4.46 9.11
CA ARG A 168 -13.35 -3.20 8.71
C ARG A 168 -12.78 -2.06 9.54
N TYR A 169 -12.44 -0.97 8.88
CA TYR A 169 -11.92 0.24 9.52
C TYR A 169 -12.85 1.41 9.27
N ASN A 170 -12.96 2.31 10.25
CA ASN A 170 -13.64 3.57 10.04
C ASN A 170 -12.70 4.52 9.29
N ILE A 171 -13.03 4.81 8.04
CA ILE A 171 -12.32 5.74 7.16
C ILE A 171 -13.33 6.76 6.67
N ASN A 172 -13.07 8.02 6.94
CA ASN A 172 -13.95 9.13 6.59
C ASN A 172 -15.41 8.93 7.06
N GLY A 173 -15.59 8.42 8.29
CA GLY A 173 -16.89 8.17 8.88
C GLY A 173 -17.61 6.89 8.45
N ALA A 174 -17.06 6.15 7.47
CA ALA A 174 -17.65 4.91 6.97
C ALA A 174 -16.85 3.67 7.38
N SER A 175 -17.57 2.56 7.50
CA SER A 175 -16.98 1.24 7.76
C SER A 175 -16.50 0.62 6.45
N ILE A 176 -15.19 0.63 6.20
CA ILE A 176 -14.55 0.18 4.96
C ILE A 176 -13.88 -1.16 5.17
N ALA A 177 -14.09 -2.10 4.24
CA ALA A 177 -13.40 -3.38 4.24
C ALA A 177 -11.90 -3.19 3.91
N VAL A 178 -11.03 -3.95 4.58
CA VAL A 178 -9.60 -3.90 4.34
C VAL A 178 -9.02 -5.31 4.22
N ASN A 179 -8.09 -5.48 3.28
CA ASN A 179 -7.22 -6.64 3.18
C ASN A 179 -6.00 -6.42 4.07
N ARG A 180 -5.61 -7.44 4.84
CA ARG A 180 -4.56 -7.33 5.85
C ARG A 180 -3.43 -8.31 5.57
N PHE A 181 -2.21 -7.85 5.76
CA PHE A 181 -1.00 -8.65 5.57
C PHE A 181 -0.01 -8.42 6.70
N ARG A 182 0.67 -9.48 7.11
CA ARG A 182 1.80 -9.43 8.06
C ARG A 182 3.06 -9.84 7.33
N VAL A 183 4.04 -8.96 7.32
CA VAL A 183 5.36 -9.17 6.74
C VAL A 183 6.35 -9.45 7.88
N GLN A 184 7.09 -10.56 7.78
CA GLN A 184 8.14 -10.91 8.73
C GLN A 184 9.46 -10.25 8.29
N ARG A 185 9.95 -9.29 9.08
CA ARG A 185 11.18 -8.53 8.87
C ARG A 185 12.20 -8.88 9.96
N GLY A 186 13.17 -9.74 9.65
CA GLY A 186 14.04 -10.27 10.70
C GLY A 186 13.22 -10.93 11.82
N ASP A 187 13.38 -10.48 13.05
CA ASP A 187 12.62 -10.94 14.21
C ASP A 187 11.36 -10.10 14.49
N ASP A 188 11.23 -8.97 13.82
CA ASP A 188 10.09 -8.06 13.93
C ASP A 188 9.04 -8.32 12.85
N THR A 189 7.85 -7.76 13.05
CA THR A 189 6.75 -7.84 12.08
C THR A 189 6.26 -6.45 11.69
N ILE A 190 5.77 -6.37 10.44
CA ILE A 190 5.06 -5.21 9.93
C ILE A 190 3.68 -5.67 9.50
N GLU A 191 2.62 -5.01 9.96
CA GLU A 191 1.28 -5.22 9.42
C GLU A 191 0.90 -4.07 8.49
N TYR A 192 0.40 -4.45 7.33
CA TYR A 192 -0.20 -3.54 6.36
C TYR A 192 -1.67 -3.90 6.19
N SER A 193 -2.50 -2.87 6.05
CA SER A 193 -3.88 -3.06 5.60
C SER A 193 -4.15 -2.14 4.43
N PHE A 194 -4.91 -2.62 3.47
CA PHE A 194 -5.22 -1.91 2.23
C PHE A 194 -6.72 -1.82 2.05
N ALA A 195 -7.21 -0.69 1.55
CA ALA A 195 -8.62 -0.44 1.27
C ALA A 195 -8.91 -0.63 -0.23
N PRO A 196 -9.49 -1.77 -0.66
CA PRO A 196 -9.78 -2.02 -2.07
C PRO A 196 -10.72 -0.97 -2.69
N ASP A 197 -11.71 -0.54 -1.92
CA ASP A 197 -12.67 0.49 -2.35
C ASP A 197 -12.02 1.85 -2.66
N PHE A 198 -10.76 2.04 -2.24
CA PHE A 198 -9.97 3.24 -2.45
C PHE A 198 -8.65 2.93 -3.16
N ALA A 199 -8.70 2.25 -4.30
CA ALA A 199 -7.51 1.92 -5.10
C ALA A 199 -6.39 1.21 -4.31
N ASN A 200 -6.74 0.36 -3.36
CA ASN A 200 -5.81 -0.35 -2.48
C ASN A 200 -4.83 0.54 -1.71
N ILE A 201 -5.20 1.79 -1.40
CA ILE A 201 -4.31 2.65 -0.60
C ILE A 201 -4.00 2.02 0.77
N PRO A 202 -2.83 2.33 1.37
CA PRO A 202 -2.51 1.87 2.70
C PRO A 202 -3.47 2.44 3.76
N ALA A 203 -4.29 1.59 4.38
CA ALA A 203 -5.24 1.96 5.41
C ALA A 203 -4.67 1.81 6.82
N LEU A 204 -3.63 0.98 6.97
CA LEU A 204 -2.88 0.82 8.21
C LEU A 204 -1.45 0.42 7.90
N ILE A 205 -0.51 1.02 8.63
CA ILE A 205 0.88 0.60 8.72
C ILE A 205 1.20 0.47 10.21
N LYS A 206 1.50 -0.75 10.67
CA LYS A 206 1.87 -1.04 12.05
C LYS A 206 3.17 -1.81 12.06
N TYR A 207 4.13 -1.35 12.81
CA TYR A 207 5.42 -2.02 12.93
C TYR A 207 5.97 -1.95 14.35
N THR A 208 6.78 -2.93 14.71
CA THR A 208 7.55 -2.95 15.95
C THR A 208 9.02 -2.66 15.63
N ASP A 209 9.66 -1.79 16.38
CA ASP A 209 11.07 -1.47 16.28
C ASP A 209 11.61 -1.22 17.68
N ASP A 210 12.66 -1.95 18.05
CA ASP A 210 13.27 -1.90 19.39
C ASP A 210 12.22 -2.07 20.54
N GLY A 211 11.30 -3.03 20.40
CA GLY A 211 10.23 -3.33 21.37
C GLY A 211 9.10 -2.30 21.44
N LYS A 212 9.13 -1.25 20.63
CA LYS A 212 8.08 -0.23 20.54
C LYS A 212 7.21 -0.46 19.33
N THR A 213 5.90 -0.46 19.52
CA THR A 213 4.93 -0.57 18.45
C THR A 213 4.47 0.81 17.99
N TYR A 214 4.55 1.02 16.66
CA TYR A 214 4.08 2.22 15.98
C TYR A 214 2.94 1.82 15.06
N GLU A 215 1.86 2.59 15.06
CA GLU A 215 0.68 2.34 14.23
C GLU A 215 0.23 3.64 13.60
N LEU A 216 0.03 3.64 12.28
CA LEU A 216 -0.59 4.71 11.53
C LEU A 216 -1.90 4.17 10.93
N LYS A 217 -3.04 4.70 11.36
CA LYS A 217 -4.37 4.28 10.92
C LYS A 217 -5.05 5.40 10.16
N LEU A 218 -5.41 5.11 8.91
CA LEU A 218 -6.05 6.06 8.00
C LEU A 218 -7.38 6.56 8.56
N ARG A 219 -7.61 7.85 8.46
CA ARG A 219 -8.85 8.53 8.86
C ARG A 219 -9.56 9.17 7.69
N SER A 220 -8.82 9.84 6.82
CA SER A 220 -9.34 10.56 5.66
C SER A 220 -8.24 10.76 4.64
N GLY A 221 -8.55 11.32 3.51
CA GLY A 221 -7.58 11.66 2.50
C GLY A 221 -8.22 12.00 1.17
N LYS A 222 -7.38 12.16 0.16
CA LYS A 222 -7.78 12.34 -1.23
C LYS A 222 -6.85 11.59 -2.17
N ILE A 223 -7.41 11.13 -3.28
CA ILE A 223 -6.73 10.43 -4.37
C ILE A 223 -7.00 11.24 -5.63
N ASP A 224 -5.95 11.62 -6.35
CA ASP A 224 -6.01 12.39 -7.60
C ASP A 224 -6.93 13.62 -7.48
N GLY A 225 -6.83 14.30 -6.34
CA GLY A 225 -7.62 15.47 -6.01
C GLY A 225 -9.03 15.20 -5.46
N THR A 226 -9.53 13.96 -5.54
CA THR A 226 -10.87 13.57 -5.09
C THR A 226 -10.81 13.07 -3.64
N PRO A 227 -11.59 13.66 -2.70
CA PRO A 227 -11.69 13.15 -1.34
C PRO A 227 -12.18 11.70 -1.30
N LEU A 228 -11.64 10.91 -0.36
CA LEU A 228 -12.14 9.56 -0.10
C LEU A 228 -13.59 9.65 0.34
N GLN A 229 -14.48 9.06 -0.45
CA GLN A 229 -15.90 9.00 -0.13
C GLN A 229 -16.29 7.54 0.12
N PRO A 230 -17.18 7.28 1.10
CA PRO A 230 -17.71 5.94 1.30
C PRO A 230 -18.32 5.41 0.00
N PRO A 231 -18.18 4.11 -0.28
CA PRO A 231 -18.96 3.48 -1.37
C PRO A 231 -20.45 3.68 -1.08
N LYS A 232 -21.18 4.02 -2.13
CA LYS A 232 -22.64 4.16 -2.08
C LYS A 232 -23.32 2.82 -1.91
#